data_0be3682abd712b65f6ead6d7047c4998
#
_entry.id   0be3682abd712b65f6ead6d7047c4998
#
_cell.length_a   1.000
_cell.length_b   1.000
_cell.length_c   1.000
_cell.angle_alpha   90.00
_cell.angle_beta   90.00
_cell.angle_gamma   90.00
#
_symmetry.space_group_name_H-M   'P 1'
#
loop_
_entity.id
_entity.type
_entity.pdbx_description
1 polymer ?
#
loop_
_entity_poly.entity_id
_entity_poly.type
_entity_poly.pdbx_seq_one_letter_code
_entity_poly.pdbx_strand_id
1 'polypeptide(L)'
;VTPDDLKEHLKQVKYPGFSRDIVSFGLVRSVGLVDGTAKVSLALTTSDPKIPLQLKREVDLCLRAIPGVKETIIDLAVSAAKTAAPAGAGGNLGGNAGAPPGIKHSIAIASGKGGVGKSTFAVNLACALAQISAANGRPGRIGLMDCDIYGPSVPLMMGLQGRPAVEGDTLIPMERHGVKVMSMGFLVDENTPVVWRGPMIMKTIQQFVQNVKWGELDVLLVDLPPGTGDAQLSLVQTLPLDGAVIVTT
;
A
#
# COMPACT_ATOMS: atom_id res chain seq x y z
N VAL A 1 0.31 16.88 -32.32
CA VAL A 1 -0.10 16.02 -31.18
C VAL A 1 1.15 15.60 -30.45
N THR A 2 1.21 15.85 -29.18
CA THR A 2 2.31 15.49 -28.30
C THR A 2 1.96 14.25 -27.46
N PRO A 3 2.94 13.55 -26.85
CA PRO A 3 2.67 12.46 -25.94
C PRO A 3 1.78 12.87 -24.74
N ASP A 4 1.86 14.14 -24.31
CA ASP A 4 1.02 14.66 -23.23
C ASP A 4 -0.44 14.85 -23.68
N ASP A 5 -0.67 15.25 -24.94
CA ASP A 5 -2.03 15.32 -25.51
C ASP A 5 -2.68 13.93 -25.55
N LEU A 6 -1.92 12.90 -25.94
CA LEU A 6 -2.41 11.52 -25.93
C LEU A 6 -2.80 11.07 -24.51
N LYS A 7 -2.00 11.45 -23.51
CA LYS A 7 -2.24 11.11 -22.11
C LYS A 7 -3.49 11.79 -21.55
N GLU A 8 -3.73 13.05 -21.96
CA GLU A 8 -4.97 13.78 -21.61
C GLU A 8 -6.22 13.10 -22.21
N HIS A 9 -6.15 12.69 -23.47
CA HIS A 9 -7.27 11.97 -24.11
C HIS A 9 -7.55 10.62 -23.43
N LEU A 10 -6.50 9.91 -23.00
CA LEU A 10 -6.65 8.65 -22.26
C LEU A 10 -7.36 8.78 -20.91
N LYS A 11 -7.47 9.98 -20.33
CA LYS A 11 -8.30 10.22 -19.14
C LYS A 11 -9.81 10.06 -19.40
N GLN A 12 -10.24 10.02 -20.66
CA GLN A 12 -11.64 9.75 -21.01
C GLN A 12 -11.99 8.27 -20.92
N VAL A 13 -10.98 7.39 -20.98
CA VAL A 13 -11.16 5.93 -20.88
C VAL A 13 -11.27 5.53 -19.42
N LYS A 14 -12.41 4.97 -19.02
CA LYS A 14 -12.65 4.49 -17.66
C LYS A 14 -12.29 3.03 -17.51
N TYR A 15 -11.84 2.67 -16.33
CA TYR A 15 -11.63 1.25 -16.02
C TYR A 15 -13.00 0.55 -15.91
N PRO A 16 -13.23 -0.59 -16.57
CA PRO A 16 -14.51 -1.31 -16.53
C PRO A 16 -14.95 -1.61 -15.09
N GLY A 17 -16.17 -1.16 -14.74
CA GLY A 17 -16.72 -1.31 -13.40
C GLY A 17 -16.33 -0.21 -12.38
N PHE A 18 -15.56 0.80 -12.79
CA PHE A 18 -15.17 1.92 -11.93
C PHE A 18 -15.45 3.27 -12.60
N SER A 19 -15.63 4.31 -11.79
CA SER A 19 -15.84 5.69 -12.28
C SER A 19 -14.54 6.41 -12.64
N ARG A 20 -13.38 5.81 -12.31
CA ARG A 20 -12.04 6.40 -12.45
C ARG A 20 -11.41 6.06 -13.80
N ASP A 21 -10.65 7.01 -14.36
CA ASP A 21 -9.95 6.82 -15.63
C ASP A 21 -8.65 6.01 -15.50
N ILE A 22 -8.18 5.42 -16.61
CA ILE A 22 -7.01 4.54 -16.65
C ILE A 22 -5.67 5.23 -16.35
N VAL A 23 -5.59 6.54 -16.58
CA VAL A 23 -4.38 7.33 -16.29
C VAL A 23 -4.27 7.57 -14.80
N SER A 24 -5.38 8.02 -14.17
CA SER A 24 -5.47 8.19 -12.72
C SER A 24 -5.39 6.88 -11.95
N PHE A 25 -5.75 5.75 -12.57
CA PHE A 25 -5.55 4.40 -12.04
C PHE A 25 -4.08 3.93 -12.09
N GLY A 26 -3.20 4.67 -12.81
CA GLY A 26 -1.80 4.31 -12.96
C GLY A 26 -1.54 3.12 -13.89
N LEU A 27 -2.51 2.76 -14.75
CA LEU A 27 -2.37 1.66 -15.70
C LEU A 27 -1.48 2.02 -16.88
N VAL A 28 -1.37 3.31 -17.21
CA VAL A 28 -0.55 3.79 -18.35
C VAL A 28 0.91 3.88 -17.92
N ARG A 29 1.75 3.03 -18.48
CA ARG A 29 3.20 2.98 -18.22
C ARG A 29 3.99 3.93 -19.11
N SER A 30 3.68 3.92 -20.40
CA SER A 30 4.34 4.80 -21.39
C SER A 30 3.37 5.18 -22.49
N VAL A 31 3.57 6.37 -23.04
CA VAL A 31 2.84 6.90 -24.18
C VAL A 31 3.85 7.53 -25.12
N GLY A 32 3.77 7.24 -26.41
CA GLY A 32 4.63 7.79 -27.44
C GLY A 32 3.88 7.98 -28.76
N LEU A 33 4.33 8.94 -29.58
CA LEU A 33 3.85 9.15 -30.93
C LEU A 33 5.05 9.22 -31.86
N VAL A 34 5.10 8.34 -32.86
CA VAL A 34 6.15 8.30 -33.88
C VAL A 34 5.51 8.15 -35.25
N ASP A 35 5.76 9.06 -36.16
CA ASP A 35 5.26 9.05 -37.54
C ASP A 35 3.74 8.83 -37.69
N GLY A 36 2.96 9.36 -36.76
CA GLY A 36 1.51 9.19 -36.71
C GLY A 36 1.05 7.88 -36.09
N THR A 37 1.97 7.04 -35.57
CA THR A 37 1.66 5.83 -34.83
C THR A 37 1.68 6.14 -33.32
N ALA A 38 0.54 6.00 -32.66
CA ALA A 38 0.43 6.13 -31.21
C ALA A 38 0.76 4.79 -30.54
N LYS A 39 1.82 4.79 -29.72
CA LYS A 39 2.23 3.61 -28.96
C LYS A 39 1.92 3.81 -27.47
N VAL A 40 1.10 2.92 -26.89
CA VAL A 40 0.70 2.98 -25.48
C VAL A 40 0.99 1.64 -24.82
N SER A 41 1.71 1.68 -23.71
CA SER A 41 1.95 0.50 -22.87
C SER A 41 1.12 0.61 -21.60
N LEU A 42 0.31 -0.42 -21.33
CA LEU A 42 -0.58 -0.52 -20.19
C LEU A 42 -0.17 -1.72 -19.32
N ALA A 43 -0.26 -1.57 -18.01
CA ALA A 43 -0.11 -2.68 -17.08
C ALA A 43 -1.43 -2.88 -16.34
N LEU A 44 -1.96 -4.09 -16.43
CA LEU A 44 -3.26 -4.46 -15.88
C LEU A 44 -3.14 -5.70 -15.00
N THR A 45 -3.71 -5.65 -13.80
CA THR A 45 -3.85 -6.82 -12.93
C THR A 45 -5.33 -7.17 -12.84
N THR A 46 -5.73 -8.28 -13.45
CA THR A 46 -7.13 -8.74 -13.43
C THR A 46 -7.21 -10.26 -13.59
N SER A 47 -8.23 -10.85 -12.96
CA SER A 47 -8.61 -12.25 -13.15
C SER A 47 -9.74 -12.42 -14.18
N ASP A 48 -10.40 -11.33 -14.58
CA ASP A 48 -11.47 -11.40 -15.58
C ASP A 48 -10.88 -11.24 -16.99
N PRO A 49 -10.95 -12.28 -17.86
CA PRO A 49 -10.39 -12.25 -19.21
C PRO A 49 -11.10 -11.25 -20.16
N LYS A 50 -12.26 -10.72 -19.78
CA LYS A 50 -13.02 -9.75 -20.59
C LYS A 50 -12.48 -8.34 -20.44
N ILE A 51 -11.96 -7.98 -19.27
CA ILE A 51 -11.48 -6.62 -18.96
C ILE A 51 -10.32 -6.21 -19.87
N PRO A 52 -9.26 -7.01 -20.09
CA PRO A 52 -8.18 -6.65 -21.00
C PRO A 52 -8.64 -6.37 -22.42
N LEU A 53 -9.56 -7.18 -22.95
CA LEU A 53 -10.10 -7.03 -24.30
C LEU A 53 -10.95 -5.75 -24.43
N GLN A 54 -11.80 -5.49 -23.45
CA GLN A 54 -12.64 -4.28 -23.41
C GLN A 54 -11.75 -3.04 -23.33
N LEU A 55 -10.79 -3.03 -22.41
CA LEU A 55 -9.89 -1.89 -22.19
C LEU A 55 -9.05 -1.58 -23.42
N LYS A 56 -8.50 -2.62 -24.07
CA LYS A 56 -7.74 -2.47 -25.33
C LYS A 56 -8.58 -1.83 -26.41
N ARG A 57 -9.84 -2.25 -26.55
CA ARG A 57 -10.78 -1.69 -27.52
C ARG A 57 -11.14 -0.22 -27.24
N GLU A 58 -11.40 0.13 -25.99
CA GLU A 58 -11.75 1.50 -25.60
C GLU A 58 -10.55 2.45 -25.79
N VAL A 59 -9.34 2.01 -25.44
CA VAL A 59 -8.10 2.76 -25.68
C VAL A 59 -7.85 2.95 -27.18
N ASP A 60 -8.04 1.91 -28.01
CA ASP A 60 -7.88 2.01 -29.46
C ASP A 60 -8.85 3.04 -30.07
N LEU A 61 -10.11 2.98 -29.69
CA LEU A 61 -11.13 3.93 -30.15
C LEU A 61 -10.81 5.37 -29.72
N CYS A 62 -10.37 5.56 -28.47
CA CYS A 62 -10.00 6.87 -27.96
C CYS A 62 -8.80 7.46 -28.71
N LEU A 63 -7.77 6.66 -28.99
CA LEU A 63 -6.57 7.14 -29.68
C LEU A 63 -6.83 7.43 -31.17
N ARG A 64 -7.64 6.62 -31.86
CA ARG A 64 -8.03 6.83 -33.25
C ARG A 64 -8.90 8.07 -33.49
N ALA A 65 -9.59 8.54 -32.44
CA ALA A 65 -10.37 9.77 -32.51
C ALA A 65 -9.49 11.04 -32.53
N ILE A 66 -8.19 10.93 -32.26
CA ILE A 66 -7.27 12.06 -32.19
C ILE A 66 -6.77 12.43 -33.59
N PRO A 67 -6.96 13.67 -34.07
CA PRO A 67 -6.44 14.11 -35.37
C PRO A 67 -4.92 13.93 -35.47
N GLY A 68 -4.45 13.26 -36.50
CA GLY A 68 -3.02 12.99 -36.72
C GLY A 68 -2.54 11.62 -36.25
N VAL A 69 -3.35 10.83 -35.57
CA VAL A 69 -3.07 9.42 -35.29
C VAL A 69 -3.57 8.57 -36.45
N LYS A 70 -2.65 7.88 -37.10
CA LYS A 70 -2.93 6.98 -38.25
C LYS A 70 -3.02 5.52 -37.81
N GLU A 71 -2.17 5.16 -36.86
CA GLU A 71 -2.10 3.79 -36.33
C GLU A 71 -1.95 3.81 -34.80
N THR A 72 -2.39 2.72 -34.17
CA THR A 72 -2.30 2.52 -32.72
C THR A 72 -1.62 1.19 -32.41
N ILE A 73 -0.62 1.22 -31.56
CA ILE A 73 0.02 0.03 -31.00
C ILE A 73 -0.22 0.03 -29.50
N ILE A 74 -1.01 -0.92 -29.02
CA ILE A 74 -1.36 -1.04 -27.61
C ILE A 74 -0.74 -2.31 -27.06
N ASP A 75 0.29 -2.14 -26.26
CA ASP A 75 0.96 -3.20 -25.54
C ASP A 75 0.31 -3.32 -24.13
N LEU A 76 -0.30 -4.47 -23.88
CA LEU A 76 -1.03 -4.73 -22.66
C LEU A 76 -0.37 -5.86 -21.87
N ALA A 77 0.40 -5.49 -20.84
CA ALA A 77 0.94 -6.44 -19.88
C ALA A 77 -0.16 -6.83 -18.88
N VAL A 78 -0.74 -8.02 -19.05
CA VAL A 78 -1.75 -8.56 -18.14
C VAL A 78 -1.08 -9.48 -17.14
N SER A 79 -1.12 -9.09 -15.86
CA SER A 79 -0.79 -9.98 -14.76
C SER A 79 -2.08 -10.64 -14.28
N ALA A 80 -2.13 -11.96 -14.25
CA ALA A 80 -3.27 -12.67 -13.68
C ALA A 80 -3.36 -12.31 -12.18
N ALA A 81 -4.49 -11.71 -11.75
CA ALA A 81 -4.84 -11.72 -10.35
C ALA A 81 -4.97 -13.21 -9.97
N LYS A 82 -4.11 -13.71 -9.08
CA LYS A 82 -4.25 -15.08 -8.57
C LYS A 82 -5.65 -15.22 -8.00
N THR A 83 -6.49 -16.01 -8.66
CA THR A 83 -7.81 -16.39 -8.16
C THR A 83 -7.65 -16.97 -6.77
N ALA A 84 -8.25 -16.35 -5.79
CA ALA A 84 -8.42 -16.93 -4.47
C ALA A 84 -9.24 -18.23 -4.65
N ALA A 85 -8.62 -19.36 -4.36
CA ALA A 85 -9.34 -20.62 -4.19
C ALA A 85 -10.32 -20.50 -3.01
N PRO A 86 -11.46 -21.20 -3.04
CA PRO A 86 -12.45 -21.09 -1.97
C PRO A 86 -11.83 -21.47 -0.61
N ALA A 87 -12.22 -20.72 0.40
CA ALA A 87 -11.69 -20.75 1.75
C ALA A 87 -11.63 -22.17 2.33
N GLY A 88 -10.41 -22.63 2.50
CA GLY A 88 -10.03 -23.77 3.29
C GLY A 88 -8.62 -23.54 3.80
N ALA A 89 -8.49 -23.20 5.07
CA ALA A 89 -7.27 -23.18 5.87
C ALA A 89 -6.06 -22.36 5.34
N GLY A 90 -5.83 -21.16 5.89
CA GLY A 90 -4.49 -20.59 6.04
C GLY A 90 -3.81 -20.14 4.75
N GLY A 91 -4.47 -19.33 3.91
CA GLY A 91 -3.87 -18.72 2.72
C GLY A 91 -3.30 -17.34 3.01
N ASN A 92 -2.01 -17.17 2.75
CA ASN A 92 -1.27 -15.91 2.80
C ASN A 92 -1.96 -14.84 1.92
N LEU A 93 -2.52 -13.76 2.51
CA LEU A 93 -3.24 -12.67 1.83
C LEU A 93 -2.32 -11.65 1.13
N GLY A 94 -1.01 -11.91 1.09
CA GLY A 94 0.00 -10.99 0.57
C GLY A 94 0.55 -11.38 -0.80
N GLY A 95 0.46 -10.49 -1.76
CA GLY A 95 1.24 -10.58 -3.00
C GLY A 95 2.73 -10.39 -2.75
N ASN A 96 3.53 -11.23 -3.30
CA ASN A 96 4.98 -11.34 -3.60
C ASN A 96 6.03 -10.37 -3.01
N ALA A 97 5.75 -9.59 -1.99
CA ALA A 97 6.76 -9.07 -1.09
C ALA A 97 6.93 -10.14 0.01
N GLY A 98 8.03 -10.85 0.03
CA GLY A 98 8.32 -11.80 1.09
C GLY A 98 8.18 -11.12 2.45
N ALA A 99 7.67 -11.83 3.46
CA ALA A 99 7.61 -11.30 4.81
C ALA A 99 8.98 -10.74 5.20
N PRO A 100 9.07 -9.59 5.87
CA PRO A 100 10.35 -9.06 6.32
C PRO A 100 11.09 -10.16 7.11
N PRO A 101 12.39 -10.33 6.85
CA PRO A 101 13.14 -11.40 7.50
C PRO A 101 13.05 -11.27 9.03
N GLY A 102 12.71 -12.35 9.70
CA GLY A 102 12.59 -12.42 11.15
C GLY A 102 11.20 -12.13 11.71
N ILE A 103 10.19 -11.80 10.90
CA ILE A 103 8.81 -11.60 11.35
C ILE A 103 8.00 -12.87 11.07
N LYS A 104 7.40 -13.45 12.12
CA LYS A 104 6.60 -14.68 11.98
C LYS A 104 5.19 -14.40 11.49
N HIS A 105 4.54 -13.41 12.09
CA HIS A 105 3.15 -13.06 11.78
C HIS A 105 2.98 -11.56 11.66
N SER A 106 2.25 -11.13 10.63
CA SER A 106 1.88 -9.74 10.39
C SER A 106 0.36 -9.61 10.38
N ILE A 107 -0.19 -8.78 11.28
CA ILE A 107 -1.64 -8.63 11.46
C ILE A 107 -2.01 -7.16 11.27
N ALA A 108 -2.91 -6.88 10.33
CA ALA A 108 -3.44 -5.55 10.13
C ALA A 108 -4.51 -5.20 11.15
N ILE A 109 -4.52 -3.94 11.61
CA ILE A 109 -5.62 -3.35 12.37
C ILE A 109 -6.26 -2.29 11.47
N ALA A 110 -7.51 -2.50 11.11
CA ALA A 110 -8.22 -1.69 10.13
C ALA A 110 -9.55 -1.15 10.68
N SER A 111 -10.07 -0.08 10.08
CA SER A 111 -11.40 0.45 10.38
C SER A 111 -12.01 1.14 9.17
N GLY A 112 -13.33 1.05 9.00
CA GLY A 112 -14.06 1.70 7.91
C GLY A 112 -14.16 3.21 8.06
N LYS A 113 -14.05 3.76 9.28
CA LYS A 113 -14.09 5.20 9.57
C LYS A 113 -13.10 5.58 10.66
N GLY A 114 -12.72 6.86 10.71
CA GLY A 114 -11.91 7.42 11.79
C GLY A 114 -12.67 7.54 13.11
N GLY A 115 -11.92 7.63 14.22
CA GLY A 115 -12.49 7.89 15.56
C GLY A 115 -13.12 6.68 16.26
N VAL A 116 -13.02 5.47 15.71
CA VAL A 116 -13.56 4.23 16.34
C VAL A 116 -12.63 3.60 17.38
N GLY A 117 -11.46 4.22 17.64
CA GLY A 117 -10.49 3.68 18.59
C GLY A 117 -9.51 2.66 18.00
N LYS A 118 -9.34 2.61 16.68
CA LYS A 118 -8.44 1.68 15.98
C LYS A 118 -7.00 1.68 16.54
N SER A 119 -6.35 2.85 16.55
CA SER A 119 -4.98 2.99 17.04
C SER A 119 -4.88 2.75 18.56
N THR A 120 -5.90 3.13 19.32
CA THR A 120 -5.99 2.79 20.75
C THR A 120 -6.04 1.29 20.96
N PHE A 121 -6.82 0.58 20.15
CA PHE A 121 -6.86 -0.88 20.17
C PHE A 121 -5.50 -1.48 19.79
N ALA A 122 -4.87 -0.99 18.71
CA ALA A 122 -3.57 -1.47 18.24
C ALA A 122 -2.48 -1.34 19.30
N VAL A 123 -2.38 -0.17 19.97
CA VAL A 123 -1.41 0.09 21.04
C VAL A 123 -1.66 -0.84 22.25
N ASN A 124 -2.90 -0.96 22.71
CA ASN A 124 -3.20 -1.81 23.85
C ASN A 124 -2.95 -3.30 23.54
N LEU A 125 -3.30 -3.75 22.34
CA LEU A 125 -3.02 -5.12 21.90
C LEU A 125 -1.51 -5.38 21.84
N ALA A 126 -0.72 -4.44 21.29
CA ALA A 126 0.73 -4.56 21.24
C ALA A 126 1.35 -4.70 22.64
N CYS A 127 0.93 -3.83 23.57
CA CYS A 127 1.41 -3.87 24.96
C CYS A 127 1.00 -5.16 25.67
N ALA A 128 -0.23 -5.63 25.49
CA ALA A 128 -0.71 -6.88 26.08
C ALA A 128 0.08 -8.10 25.55
N LEU A 129 0.29 -8.16 24.25
CA LEU A 129 1.09 -9.22 23.61
C LEU A 129 2.56 -9.16 24.09
N ALA A 130 3.13 -7.97 24.26
CA ALA A 130 4.48 -7.81 24.78
C ALA A 130 4.61 -8.32 26.22
N GLN A 131 3.63 -8.06 27.08
CA GLN A 131 3.58 -8.61 28.44
C GLN A 131 3.49 -10.13 28.45
N ILE A 132 2.62 -10.70 27.62
CA ILE A 132 2.47 -12.16 27.48
C ILE A 132 3.78 -12.77 26.94
N SER A 133 4.40 -12.15 25.93
CA SER A 133 5.66 -12.61 25.36
C SER A 133 6.79 -12.57 26.39
N ALA A 134 6.89 -11.50 27.18
CA ALA A 134 7.87 -11.39 28.25
C ALA A 134 7.65 -12.41 29.36
N ALA A 135 6.41 -12.65 29.78
CA ALA A 135 6.07 -13.69 30.77
C ALA A 135 6.46 -15.11 30.31
N ASN A 136 6.49 -15.33 28.99
CA ASN A 136 6.94 -16.58 28.36
C ASN A 136 8.45 -16.59 28.05
N GLY A 137 9.23 -15.67 28.62
CA GLY A 137 10.69 -15.60 28.44
C GLY A 137 11.16 -15.07 27.08
N ARG A 138 10.29 -14.41 26.32
CA ARG A 138 10.58 -13.86 24.97
C ARG A 138 10.26 -12.36 24.87
N PRO A 139 10.95 -11.49 25.64
CA PRO A 139 10.74 -10.05 25.57
C PRO A 139 11.17 -9.48 24.20
N GLY A 140 10.60 -8.33 23.81
CA GLY A 140 10.99 -7.61 22.59
C GLY A 140 10.59 -8.28 21.27
N ARG A 141 9.61 -9.19 21.31
CA ARG A 141 9.17 -9.97 20.14
C ARG A 141 7.90 -9.43 19.47
N ILE A 142 7.45 -8.25 19.88
CA ILE A 142 6.26 -7.60 19.35
C ILE A 142 6.65 -6.27 18.69
N GLY A 143 6.15 -6.06 17.47
CA GLY A 143 6.29 -4.82 16.70
C GLY A 143 4.93 -4.15 16.50
N LEU A 144 4.95 -2.82 16.41
CA LEU A 144 3.81 -1.99 16.03
C LEU A 144 4.24 -0.99 14.95
N MET A 145 3.66 -1.11 13.77
CA MET A 145 3.89 -0.21 12.64
C MET A 145 2.64 0.66 12.43
N ASP A 146 2.79 1.98 12.60
CA ASP A 146 1.73 2.96 12.39
C ASP A 146 1.86 3.58 10.99
N CYS A 147 0.88 3.32 10.16
CA CYS A 147 0.79 3.77 8.78
C CYS A 147 -0.13 4.99 8.57
N ASP A 148 -0.68 5.57 9.65
CA ASP A 148 -1.52 6.76 9.54
C ASP A 148 -0.66 8.03 9.47
N ILE A 149 -0.67 8.67 8.30
CA ILE A 149 0.10 9.89 8.05
C ILE A 149 -0.62 11.14 8.53
N TYR A 150 -1.95 11.13 8.43
CA TYR A 150 -2.75 12.32 8.69
C TYR A 150 -3.10 12.51 10.17
N GLY A 151 -2.98 11.46 10.96
CA GLY A 151 -3.26 11.50 12.39
C GLY A 151 -2.44 10.48 13.17
N PRO A 152 -1.09 10.51 13.05
CA PRO A 152 -0.24 9.52 13.70
C PRO A 152 -0.34 9.69 15.21
N SER A 153 -1.12 8.82 15.87
CA SER A 153 -1.41 8.90 17.30
C SER A 153 -0.58 7.91 18.13
N VAL A 154 0.00 6.91 17.51
CA VAL A 154 0.77 5.86 18.19
C VAL A 154 1.97 6.42 18.96
N PRO A 155 2.81 7.34 18.41
CA PRO A 155 3.91 7.92 19.18
C PRO A 155 3.46 8.56 20.49
N LEU A 156 2.40 9.38 20.43
CA LEU A 156 1.84 10.05 21.60
C LEU A 156 1.33 9.05 22.65
N MET A 157 0.54 8.04 22.22
CA MET A 157 0.00 7.02 23.11
C MET A 157 1.07 6.14 23.75
N MET A 158 2.17 5.89 23.04
CA MET A 158 3.32 5.12 23.53
C MET A 158 4.29 5.96 24.35
N GLY A 159 4.11 7.29 24.45
CA GLY A 159 5.03 8.20 25.12
C GLY A 159 6.39 8.27 24.43
N LEU A 160 6.42 8.15 23.11
CA LEU A 160 7.61 8.24 22.27
C LEU A 160 7.76 9.64 21.70
N GLN A 161 8.97 10.19 21.75
CA GLN A 161 9.31 11.50 21.20
C GLN A 161 10.61 11.42 20.41
N GLY A 162 10.79 12.33 19.43
CA GLY A 162 11.98 12.40 18.61
C GLY A 162 11.90 11.53 17.36
N ARG A 163 13.05 11.27 16.75
CA ARG A 163 13.18 10.51 15.51
C ARG A 163 13.89 9.19 15.75
N PRO A 164 13.53 8.13 15.01
CA PRO A 164 14.27 6.87 15.06
C PRO A 164 15.72 7.08 14.60
N ALA A 165 16.62 6.33 15.18
CA ALA A 165 18.01 6.32 14.75
C ALA A 165 18.15 5.68 13.37
N VAL A 166 19.14 6.11 12.61
CA VAL A 166 19.45 5.59 11.27
C VAL A 166 20.85 4.99 11.29
N GLU A 167 20.97 3.73 10.89
CA GLU A 167 22.25 3.04 10.71
C GLU A 167 22.43 2.72 9.21
N GLY A 168 23.23 3.51 8.49
CA GLY A 168 23.31 3.45 7.04
C GLY A 168 21.96 3.77 6.40
N ASP A 169 21.38 2.80 5.65
CA ASP A 169 20.05 2.92 5.03
C ASP A 169 18.94 2.28 5.88
N THR A 170 19.25 1.86 7.12
CA THR A 170 18.32 1.10 7.96
C THR A 170 17.81 1.97 9.10
N LEU A 171 16.50 1.96 9.32
CA LEU A 171 15.83 2.62 10.43
C LEU A 171 15.79 1.68 11.65
N ILE A 172 16.17 2.21 12.80
CA ILE A 172 16.09 1.47 14.07
C ILE A 172 14.76 1.81 14.73
N PRO A 173 13.88 0.82 14.95
CA PRO A 173 12.60 1.07 15.59
C PRO A 173 12.80 1.58 17.02
N MET A 174 11.95 2.51 17.43
CA MET A 174 11.94 2.96 18.83
C MET A 174 11.31 1.88 19.71
N GLU A 175 11.73 1.79 20.97
CA GLU A 175 11.24 0.75 21.85
C GLU A 175 10.61 1.37 23.12
N ARG A 176 9.40 0.93 23.43
CA ARG A 176 8.68 1.32 24.63
C ARG A 176 7.73 0.21 25.07
N HIS A 177 7.61 -0.01 26.37
CA HIS A 177 6.75 -1.06 26.97
C HIS A 177 6.98 -2.46 26.41
N GLY A 178 8.22 -2.77 25.98
CA GLY A 178 8.56 -4.05 25.36
C GLY A 178 8.05 -4.23 23.90
N VAL A 179 7.60 -3.14 23.28
CA VAL A 179 7.13 -3.09 21.88
C VAL A 179 8.11 -2.28 21.05
N LYS A 180 8.52 -2.82 19.91
CA LYS A 180 9.25 -2.07 18.87
C LYS A 180 8.27 -1.28 18.02
N VAL A 181 8.47 0.02 17.92
CA VAL A 181 7.51 0.94 17.28
C VAL A 181 8.17 1.68 16.13
N MET A 182 7.49 1.69 14.99
CA MET A 182 7.78 2.59 13.87
C MET A 182 6.49 3.28 13.45
N SER A 183 6.53 4.61 13.29
CA SER A 183 5.36 5.41 12.92
C SER A 183 5.71 6.39 11.80
N MET A 184 4.77 6.60 10.90
CA MET A 184 4.82 7.68 9.93
C MET A 184 4.96 9.05 10.62
N GLY A 185 4.43 9.19 11.84
CA GLY A 185 4.57 10.39 12.65
C GLY A 185 6.00 10.79 13.01
N PHE A 186 6.94 9.85 13.03
CA PHE A 186 8.36 10.17 13.25
C PHE A 186 9.04 10.81 12.05
N LEU A 187 8.45 10.68 10.86
CA LEU A 187 9.01 11.20 9.60
C LEU A 187 8.36 12.51 9.16
N VAL A 188 7.22 12.84 9.72
CA VAL A 188 6.52 14.10 9.45
C VAL A 188 7.16 15.20 10.27
N ASP A 189 7.66 16.22 9.61
CA ASP A 189 8.16 17.43 10.28
C ASP A 189 6.99 18.37 10.50
N GLU A 190 6.66 18.69 11.75
CA GLU A 190 5.55 19.60 12.09
C GLU A 190 5.73 20.99 11.46
N ASN A 191 6.96 21.36 11.14
CA ASN A 191 7.31 22.67 10.59
C ASN A 191 7.39 22.71 9.05
N THR A 192 7.28 21.56 8.38
CA THR A 192 7.35 21.49 6.92
C THR A 192 6.08 20.84 6.38
N PRO A 193 5.17 21.60 5.75
CA PRO A 193 3.96 21.02 5.15
C PRO A 193 4.37 20.15 3.94
N VAL A 194 4.50 18.87 4.15
CA VAL A 194 4.73 17.89 3.09
C VAL A 194 3.37 17.44 2.56
N VAL A 195 3.10 17.73 1.30
CA VAL A 195 1.91 17.20 0.62
C VAL A 195 2.16 15.74 0.29
N TRP A 196 1.71 14.85 1.15
CA TRP A 196 1.80 13.42 0.94
C TRP A 196 0.85 12.97 -0.18
N ARG A 197 1.42 12.53 -1.30
CA ARG A 197 0.66 11.93 -2.40
C ARG A 197 0.68 10.42 -2.26
N GLY A 198 -0.39 9.72 -2.69
CA GLY A 198 -0.52 8.28 -2.57
C GLY A 198 0.74 7.46 -2.92
N PRO A 199 1.42 7.72 -4.07
CA PRO A 199 2.65 7.01 -4.42
C PRO A 199 3.81 7.21 -3.43
N MET A 200 3.92 8.39 -2.80
CA MET A 200 4.96 8.66 -1.79
C MET A 200 4.68 7.89 -0.51
N ILE A 201 3.41 7.87 -0.09
CA ILE A 201 2.96 7.09 1.07
C ILE A 201 3.32 5.62 0.90
N MET A 202 2.98 5.05 -0.25
CA MET A 202 3.25 3.65 -0.56
C MET A 202 4.75 3.33 -0.53
N LYS A 203 5.57 4.20 -1.11
CA LYS A 203 7.02 4.04 -1.09
C LYS A 203 7.58 4.05 0.35
N THR A 204 7.10 4.96 1.18
CA THR A 204 7.54 5.08 2.57
C THR A 204 7.14 3.86 3.40
N ILE A 205 5.93 3.34 3.18
CA ILE A 205 5.49 2.13 3.86
C ILE A 205 6.30 0.91 3.41
N GLN A 206 6.60 0.80 2.13
CA GLN A 206 7.51 -0.23 1.63
C GLN A 206 8.89 -0.13 2.28
N GLN A 207 9.40 1.08 2.46
CA GLN A 207 10.66 1.31 3.20
C GLN A 207 10.53 0.88 4.67
N PHE A 208 9.39 1.12 5.33
CA PHE A 208 9.17 0.65 6.70
C PHE A 208 9.17 -0.87 6.81
N VAL A 209 8.62 -1.55 5.82
CA VAL A 209 8.64 -3.01 5.77
C VAL A 209 10.04 -3.54 5.53
N GLN A 210 10.80 -2.93 4.62
CA GLN A 210 12.09 -3.45 4.13
C GLN A 210 13.30 -2.94 4.89
N ASN A 211 13.29 -1.66 5.28
CA ASN A 211 14.45 -0.96 5.79
C ASN A 211 14.41 -0.69 7.31
N VAL A 212 13.37 -1.19 8.01
CA VAL A 212 13.36 -1.14 9.47
C VAL A 212 14.00 -2.41 10.02
N LYS A 213 14.96 -2.25 10.93
CA LYS A 213 15.63 -3.34 11.63
C LYS A 213 14.74 -3.92 12.73
N TRP A 214 13.64 -4.55 12.33
CA TRP A 214 12.70 -5.17 13.26
C TRP A 214 13.35 -6.27 14.11
N GLY A 215 14.35 -6.98 13.54
CA GLY A 215 14.92 -8.18 14.15
C GLY A 215 13.89 -9.30 14.18
N GLU A 216 14.04 -10.21 15.14
CA GLU A 216 13.06 -11.29 15.27
C GLU A 216 11.81 -10.82 16.01
N LEU A 217 10.65 -10.93 15.35
CA LEU A 217 9.33 -10.68 15.94
C LEU A 217 8.45 -11.93 15.84
N ASP A 218 7.67 -12.17 16.89
CA ASP A 218 6.60 -13.16 16.83
C ASP A 218 5.37 -12.55 16.14
N VAL A 219 5.08 -11.27 16.40
CA VAL A 219 3.95 -10.55 15.80
C VAL A 219 4.36 -9.12 15.44
N LEU A 220 4.05 -8.69 14.23
CA LEU A 220 4.01 -7.30 13.80
C LEU A 220 2.56 -6.87 13.63
N LEU A 221 2.10 -5.92 14.44
CA LEU A 221 0.81 -5.26 14.26
C LEU A 221 0.99 -4.07 13.32
N VAL A 222 0.11 -3.96 12.33
CA VAL A 222 0.12 -2.90 11.34
C VAL A 222 -1.14 -2.07 11.50
N ASP A 223 -1.02 -0.88 12.11
CA ASP A 223 -2.13 0.06 12.26
C ASP A 223 -2.33 0.83 10.96
N LEU A 224 -3.37 0.45 10.19
CA LEU A 224 -3.67 1.01 8.88
C LEU A 224 -4.35 2.38 9.02
N PRO A 225 -4.24 3.29 8.03
CA PRO A 225 -5.04 4.51 8.03
C PRO A 225 -6.54 4.18 8.01
N PRO A 226 -7.41 5.03 8.55
CA PRO A 226 -8.85 4.79 8.54
C PRO A 226 -9.42 4.92 7.12
N GLY A 227 -10.54 4.22 6.87
CA GLY A 227 -11.29 4.30 5.61
C GLY A 227 -11.35 2.99 4.84
N THR A 228 -11.92 3.07 3.64
CA THR A 228 -12.11 1.94 2.71
C THR A 228 -11.57 2.26 1.31
N GLY A 229 -10.71 3.27 1.20
CA GLY A 229 -10.22 3.79 -0.07
C GLY A 229 -9.06 3.01 -0.67
N ASP A 230 -8.67 3.41 -1.89
CA ASP A 230 -7.61 2.79 -2.69
C ASP A 230 -6.26 2.70 -1.96
N ALA A 231 -5.96 3.68 -1.09
CA ALA A 231 -4.72 3.70 -0.32
C ALA A 231 -4.64 2.51 0.65
N GLN A 232 -5.76 2.17 1.30
CA GLN A 232 -5.82 1.04 2.22
C GLN A 232 -5.70 -0.30 1.47
N LEU A 233 -6.40 -0.44 0.34
CA LEU A 233 -6.28 -1.62 -0.53
C LEU A 233 -4.85 -1.81 -1.05
N SER A 234 -4.23 -0.73 -1.50
CA SER A 234 -2.85 -0.76 -1.97
C SER A 234 -1.86 -1.15 -0.85
N LEU A 235 -2.10 -0.68 0.38
CA LEU A 235 -1.33 -1.06 1.55
C LEU A 235 -1.42 -2.56 1.84
N VAL A 236 -2.63 -3.09 1.91
CA VAL A 236 -2.88 -4.53 2.15
C VAL A 236 -2.26 -5.40 1.05
N GLN A 237 -2.23 -4.93 -0.20
CA GLN A 237 -1.58 -5.63 -1.31
C GLN A 237 -0.04 -5.61 -1.24
N THR A 238 0.52 -4.60 -0.59
CA THR A 238 1.98 -4.41 -0.49
C THR A 238 2.57 -5.09 0.74
N LEU A 239 1.78 -5.20 1.80
CA LEU A 239 2.19 -5.80 3.07
C LEU A 239 1.91 -7.31 3.06
N PRO A 240 2.87 -8.15 3.45
CA PRO A 240 2.65 -9.58 3.66
C PRO A 240 1.87 -9.78 4.97
N LEU A 241 0.54 -9.77 4.90
CA LEU A 241 -0.35 -9.91 6.05
C LEU A 241 -0.86 -11.34 6.18
N ASP A 242 -0.80 -11.90 7.39
CA ASP A 242 -1.39 -13.20 7.73
C ASP A 242 -2.87 -13.09 8.12
N GLY A 243 -3.31 -11.90 8.55
CA GLY A 243 -4.68 -11.66 8.95
C GLY A 243 -4.97 -10.18 9.22
N ALA A 244 -6.22 -9.90 9.56
CA ALA A 244 -6.65 -8.55 9.92
C ALA A 244 -7.70 -8.56 11.03
N VAL A 245 -7.67 -7.52 11.88
CA VAL A 245 -8.69 -7.19 12.84
C VAL A 245 -9.42 -5.93 12.39
N ILE A 246 -10.74 -5.98 12.30
CA ILE A 246 -11.57 -4.83 11.93
C ILE A 246 -12.18 -4.24 13.19
N VAL A 247 -11.81 -2.99 13.48
CA VAL A 247 -12.37 -2.22 14.59
C VAL A 247 -13.57 -1.41 14.09
N THR A 248 -14.71 -1.60 14.72
CA THR A 248 -15.98 -0.93 14.35
C THR A 248 -16.77 -0.53 15.58
N THR A 249 -17.65 0.45 15.42
CA THR A 249 -18.64 0.92 16.41
C THR A 249 -20.02 0.90 15.79
#